data_4aef3ba8a294f722bc25d4fe271c82d8
#
_entry.id   4aef3ba8a294f722bc25d4fe271c82d8
#
_cell.length_a   1.000
_cell.length_b   1.000
_cell.length_c   1.000
_cell.angle_alpha   90.00
_cell.angle_beta   90.00
_cell.angle_gamma   90.00
#
_symmetry.space_group_name_H-M   'P 1'
#
loop_
_entity.id
_entity.type
_entity.pdbx_description
1 polymer ?
#
loop_
_entity_poly.entity_id
_entity_poly.type
_entity_poly.pdbx_seq_one_letter_code
_entity_poly.pdbx_strand_id
1 'polypeptide(L)'
;MTQTKLADLINPEVLADMVSFELQEKIRFSPLANVDTTLQGQPGSILKFPAFTYIGDAVDVPEGTAIPLDKLGSTSKQVEVKKAGKGVEITDEAVLSGYGDPLGEAAKQLQLAIANKVDEDIIAALKGATQTADGDIKTVAGLQAAIDLFDDEDDEPLTLLVSPADASALRTDANTNFLSATEIGANRVVNGSIGEILGVQIVRSRKLEEGEAFLVKSGALKLVMKRGTQVESERNIVNKTTVVTADQHYAPYLYNDAKVVKFGGEETP
;
A
#
# COMPACT_ATOMS: atom_id res chain seq x y z
N MET A 1 -16.09 21.89 17.15
CA MET A 1 -16.08 20.41 17.13
C MET A 1 -17.43 19.96 16.60
N THR A 2 -17.43 19.10 15.59
CA THR A 2 -18.64 18.50 15.02
C THR A 2 -19.00 17.27 15.86
N GLN A 3 -20.16 17.25 16.49
CA GLN A 3 -20.70 16.14 17.25
C GLN A 3 -21.61 15.31 16.35
N THR A 4 -21.58 13.99 16.47
CA THR A 4 -22.57 13.11 15.86
C THR A 4 -23.86 13.17 16.69
N LYS A 5 -24.95 13.63 16.10
CA LYS A 5 -26.26 13.79 16.75
C LYS A 5 -27.18 12.64 16.36
N LEU A 6 -28.32 12.52 17.04
CA LEU A 6 -29.38 11.55 16.73
C LEU A 6 -29.85 11.61 15.27
N ALA A 7 -29.89 12.80 14.67
CA ALA A 7 -30.25 12.99 13.27
C ALA A 7 -29.20 12.42 12.28
N ASP A 8 -27.99 12.17 12.75
CA ASP A 8 -26.91 11.60 11.95
C ASP A 8 -26.91 10.05 12.00
N LEU A 9 -27.76 9.47 12.86
CA LEU A 9 -27.95 8.01 12.96
C LEU A 9 -29.21 7.60 12.17
N ILE A 10 -29.09 6.53 11.44
CA ILE A 10 -30.16 6.03 10.58
C ILE A 10 -31.29 5.44 11.43
N ASN A 11 -32.52 5.76 11.07
CA ASN A 11 -33.73 5.32 11.79
C ASN A 11 -33.89 3.79 11.78
N PRO A 12 -34.30 3.13 12.90
CA PRO A 12 -34.33 1.67 13.04
C PRO A 12 -35.15 0.90 11.99
N GLU A 13 -36.13 1.55 11.37
CA GLU A 13 -37.02 0.92 10.36
C GLU A 13 -36.31 0.65 9.01
N VAL A 14 -35.18 1.29 8.75
CA VAL A 14 -34.40 1.13 7.50
C VAL A 14 -33.23 0.16 7.68
N LEU A 15 -32.96 -0.30 8.90
CA LEU A 15 -31.73 -0.96 9.32
C LEU A 15 -31.77 -2.48 9.31
N ALA A 16 -32.91 -3.12 9.01
CA ALA A 16 -32.97 -4.58 8.86
C ALA A 16 -32.08 -5.10 7.70
N ASP A 17 -31.72 -4.23 6.74
CA ASP A 17 -30.87 -4.54 5.59
C ASP A 17 -29.50 -3.81 5.61
N MET A 18 -29.17 -3.05 6.64
CA MET A 18 -27.79 -2.69 6.90
C MET A 18 -27.06 -3.89 7.51
N VAL A 19 -27.10 -4.98 6.76
CA VAL A 19 -25.99 -5.92 6.77
C VAL A 19 -24.72 -5.08 6.79
N SER A 20 -24.01 -5.17 7.93
CA SER A 20 -22.61 -4.84 8.03
C SER A 20 -22.08 -4.39 6.67
N PHE A 21 -22.04 -3.08 6.45
CA PHE A 21 -21.19 -2.53 5.45
C PHE A 21 -19.80 -2.93 5.94
N GLU A 22 -19.43 -4.19 5.67
CA GLU A 22 -18.06 -4.58 5.71
C GLU A 22 -17.39 -3.65 4.73
N LEU A 23 -16.90 -2.53 5.27
CA LEU A 23 -15.93 -1.69 4.60
C LEU A 23 -14.77 -2.64 4.28
N GLN A 24 -14.93 -3.36 3.14
CA GLN A 24 -13.94 -4.28 2.58
C GLN A 24 -12.73 -3.52 2.04
N GLU A 25 -12.39 -2.43 2.68
CA GLU A 25 -11.12 -1.76 2.49
C GLU A 25 -10.12 -2.38 3.45
N LYS A 26 -9.83 -3.67 3.20
CA LYS A 26 -8.69 -4.34 3.84
C LYS A 26 -7.43 -3.56 3.44
N ILE A 27 -6.54 -3.38 4.41
CA ILE A 27 -5.17 -2.89 4.15
C ILE A 27 -4.57 -3.78 3.07
N ARG A 28 -4.42 -3.23 1.85
CA ARG A 28 -3.99 -4.04 0.70
C ARG A 28 -2.50 -3.98 0.48
N PHE A 29 -1.87 -2.89 0.91
CA PHE A 29 -0.47 -2.61 0.61
C PHE A 29 0.45 -2.81 1.81
N SER A 30 -0.06 -2.84 3.04
CA SER A 30 0.77 -3.11 4.22
C SER A 30 1.54 -4.44 4.12
N PRO A 31 0.97 -5.54 3.57
CA PRO A 31 1.71 -6.78 3.39
C PRO A 31 2.86 -6.72 2.37
N LEU A 32 2.86 -5.71 1.48
CA LEU A 32 3.92 -5.52 0.49
C LEU A 32 5.14 -4.80 1.05
N ALA A 33 4.99 -4.14 2.20
CA ALA A 33 6.06 -3.42 2.86
C ALA A 33 6.62 -4.26 4.02
N ASN A 34 7.93 -4.42 4.06
CA ASN A 34 8.58 -5.03 5.22
C ASN A 34 8.44 -4.11 6.43
N VAL A 35 7.81 -4.60 7.49
CA VAL A 35 7.61 -3.82 8.72
C VAL A 35 8.92 -3.75 9.50
N ASP A 36 9.39 -2.52 9.75
CA ASP A 36 10.56 -2.22 10.57
C ASP A 36 10.10 -1.64 11.91
N THR A 37 10.37 -2.36 12.98
CA THR A 37 10.00 -1.99 14.36
C THR A 37 11.16 -1.42 15.16
N THR A 38 12.29 -1.08 14.54
CA THR A 38 13.52 -0.61 15.21
C THR A 38 13.28 0.61 16.09
N LEU A 39 12.35 1.48 15.73
CA LEU A 39 11.97 2.67 16.53
C LEU A 39 10.91 2.39 17.59
N GLN A 40 10.40 1.18 17.71
CA GLN A 40 9.38 0.86 18.70
C GLN A 40 10.00 0.91 20.11
N GLY A 41 9.44 1.76 20.97
CA GLY A 41 9.95 1.95 22.34
C GLY A 41 11.26 2.75 22.45
N GLN A 42 11.82 3.22 21.32
CA GLN A 42 13.05 4.02 21.32
C GLN A 42 12.74 5.52 21.19
N PRO A 43 13.54 6.40 21.80
CA PRO A 43 13.42 7.84 21.59
C PRO A 43 13.86 8.23 20.16
N GLY A 44 13.30 9.32 19.63
CA GLY A 44 13.59 9.82 18.30
C GLY A 44 12.47 9.57 17.29
N SER A 45 12.38 10.43 16.27
CA SER A 45 11.38 10.37 15.19
C SER A 45 11.98 10.09 13.81
N ILE A 46 13.32 10.08 13.73
CA ILE A 46 14.04 9.96 12.47
C ILE A 46 14.85 8.67 12.46
N LEU A 47 14.68 7.87 11.44
CA LEU A 47 15.50 6.71 11.15
C LEU A 47 16.39 7.00 9.95
N LYS A 48 17.69 6.77 10.09
CA LYS A 48 18.68 6.94 9.02
C LYS A 48 19.13 5.58 8.52
N PHE A 49 19.06 5.39 7.21
CA PHE A 49 19.51 4.17 6.54
C PHE A 49 20.74 4.48 5.68
N PRO A 50 21.86 3.79 5.89
CA PRO A 50 22.97 3.86 4.96
C PRO A 50 22.58 3.12 3.67
N ALA A 51 22.75 3.77 2.52
CA ALA A 51 22.70 3.15 1.21
C ALA A 51 24.13 3.14 0.65
N PHE A 52 24.66 1.96 0.37
CA PHE A 52 25.98 1.82 -0.23
C PHE A 52 25.88 1.76 -1.75
N THR A 53 26.82 2.41 -2.43
CA THR A 53 26.92 2.35 -3.88
C THR A 53 27.79 1.16 -4.24
N TYR A 54 27.39 0.41 -5.27
CA TYR A 54 28.19 -0.67 -5.82
C TYR A 54 29.54 -0.14 -6.32
N ILE A 55 30.63 -0.82 -5.99
CA ILE A 55 32.01 -0.39 -6.31
C ILE A 55 32.46 -0.75 -7.72
N GLY A 56 31.64 -1.51 -8.48
CA GLY A 56 31.97 -2.01 -9.81
C GLY A 56 32.47 -3.47 -9.79
N ASP A 57 32.62 -4.04 -10.99
CA ASP A 57 33.02 -5.43 -11.17
C ASP A 57 34.51 -5.63 -10.92
N ALA A 58 34.86 -6.86 -10.54
CA ALA A 58 36.26 -7.24 -10.40
C ALA A 58 36.96 -7.28 -11.77
N VAL A 59 38.21 -6.87 -11.80
CA VAL A 59 39.07 -6.92 -13.00
C VAL A 59 40.13 -7.98 -12.87
N ASP A 60 40.55 -8.57 -14.00
CA ASP A 60 41.66 -9.52 -14.03
C ASP A 60 42.95 -8.77 -13.72
N VAL A 61 43.67 -9.23 -12.70
CA VAL A 61 44.96 -8.63 -12.27
C VAL A 61 46.11 -9.56 -12.65
N PRO A 62 47.03 -9.13 -13.54
CA PRO A 62 48.21 -9.89 -13.88
C PRO A 62 49.14 -10.12 -12.68
N GLU A 63 49.93 -11.17 -12.74
CA GLU A 63 50.92 -11.50 -11.70
C GLU A 63 51.89 -10.33 -11.45
N GLY A 64 52.07 -9.96 -10.19
CA GLY A 64 52.93 -8.82 -9.79
C GLY A 64 52.34 -7.44 -9.90
N THR A 65 51.07 -7.32 -10.30
CA THR A 65 50.35 -6.04 -10.36
C THR A 65 49.52 -5.85 -9.09
N ALA A 66 49.45 -4.61 -8.58
CA ALA A 66 48.64 -4.29 -7.43
C ALA A 66 47.13 -4.35 -7.78
N ILE A 67 46.34 -4.94 -6.90
CA ILE A 67 44.86 -4.93 -7.03
C ILE A 67 44.38 -3.47 -6.93
N PRO A 68 43.51 -2.97 -7.87
CA PRO A 68 42.94 -1.66 -7.77
C PRO A 68 42.04 -1.57 -6.51
N LEU A 69 42.08 -0.41 -5.84
CA LEU A 69 41.29 -0.16 -4.63
C LEU A 69 40.27 0.93 -4.92
N ASP A 70 39.01 0.56 -4.88
CA ASP A 70 37.92 1.49 -5.05
C ASP A 70 37.33 1.93 -3.70
N LYS A 71 36.84 3.17 -3.66
CA LYS A 71 36.25 3.75 -2.46
C LYS A 71 34.79 3.35 -2.36
N LEU A 72 34.41 2.70 -1.25
CA LEU A 72 33.00 2.43 -0.95
C LEU A 72 32.27 3.78 -0.72
N GLY A 73 31.39 4.13 -1.67
CA GLY A 73 30.48 5.27 -1.55
C GLY A 73 29.29 4.92 -0.64
N SER A 74 28.91 5.84 0.25
CA SER A 74 27.70 5.68 1.04
C SER A 74 26.86 6.95 1.00
N THR A 75 25.57 6.80 0.79
CA THR A 75 24.56 7.84 0.96
C THR A 75 23.67 7.48 2.13
N SER A 76 23.10 8.47 2.82
CA SER A 76 22.14 8.22 3.89
C SER A 76 20.76 8.71 3.45
N LYS A 77 19.79 7.82 3.43
CA LYS A 77 18.38 8.17 3.34
C LYS A 77 17.84 8.30 4.78
N GLN A 78 17.02 9.32 5.01
CA GLN A 78 16.38 9.52 6.31
C GLN A 78 14.87 9.51 6.15
N VAL A 79 14.19 8.94 7.12
CA VAL A 79 12.74 8.81 7.17
C VAL A 79 12.25 9.35 8.51
N GLU A 80 11.28 10.24 8.46
CA GLU A 80 10.66 10.81 9.65
C GLU A 80 9.30 10.17 9.91
N VAL A 81 9.11 9.68 11.13
CA VAL A 81 7.86 9.08 11.58
C VAL A 81 6.81 10.17 11.78
N LYS A 82 5.66 9.99 11.15
CA LYS A 82 4.50 10.86 11.28
C LYS A 82 3.38 10.19 12.10
N LYS A 83 2.49 11.00 12.65
CA LYS A 83 1.28 10.57 13.32
C LYS A 83 0.10 10.71 12.37
N ALA A 84 -0.64 9.61 12.14
CA ALA A 84 -1.98 9.65 11.57
C ALA A 84 -2.98 9.42 12.70
N GLY A 85 -4.02 10.22 12.75
CA GLY A 85 -5.06 10.11 13.76
C GLY A 85 -6.40 10.65 13.28
N LYS A 86 -7.47 10.06 13.80
CA LYS A 86 -8.85 10.49 13.57
C LYS A 86 -9.67 10.25 14.83
N GLY A 87 -10.69 11.06 15.06
CA GLY A 87 -11.59 10.92 16.19
C GLY A 87 -13.03 11.20 15.82
N VAL A 88 -13.95 10.68 16.61
CA VAL A 88 -15.39 10.91 16.53
C VAL A 88 -15.93 11.20 17.93
N GLU A 89 -16.90 12.09 18.04
CA GLU A 89 -17.61 12.41 19.27
C GLU A 89 -19.08 12.00 19.11
N ILE A 90 -19.58 11.16 20.02
CA ILE A 90 -20.92 10.58 19.99
C ILE A 90 -21.66 11.04 21.25
N THR A 91 -22.88 11.54 21.11
CA THR A 91 -23.73 11.96 22.23
C THR A 91 -24.38 10.77 22.92
N ASP A 92 -24.71 10.90 24.23
CA ASP A 92 -25.44 9.88 24.98
C ASP A 92 -26.80 9.55 24.32
N GLU A 93 -27.48 10.57 23.81
CA GLU A 93 -28.77 10.41 23.13
C GLU A 93 -28.62 9.55 21.86
N ALA A 94 -27.53 9.72 21.13
CA ALA A 94 -27.25 8.90 19.94
C ALA A 94 -26.99 7.45 20.31
N VAL A 95 -26.31 7.18 21.42
CA VAL A 95 -26.06 5.81 21.92
C VAL A 95 -27.36 5.18 22.43
N LEU A 96 -28.20 5.93 23.18
CA LEU A 96 -29.44 5.41 23.74
C LEU A 96 -30.54 5.16 22.71
N SER A 97 -30.58 5.98 21.65
CA SER A 97 -31.62 5.90 20.60
C SER A 97 -31.15 5.14 19.36
N GLY A 98 -29.86 4.94 19.17
CA GLY A 98 -29.28 4.22 18.06
C GLY A 98 -29.48 2.71 18.18
N TYR A 99 -29.67 2.04 17.04
CA TYR A 99 -29.74 0.58 16.99
C TYR A 99 -28.33 0.01 16.89
N GLY A 100 -28.04 -1.05 17.65
CA GLY A 100 -26.75 -1.73 17.65
C GLY A 100 -25.73 -1.12 18.62
N ASP A 101 -24.45 -1.18 18.27
CA ASP A 101 -23.33 -0.66 19.05
C ASP A 101 -22.61 0.47 18.28
N PRO A 102 -23.05 1.74 18.40
CA PRO A 102 -22.44 2.87 17.70
C PRO A 102 -20.96 3.12 18.09
N LEU A 103 -20.58 2.80 19.33
CA LEU A 103 -19.22 2.98 19.80
C LEU A 103 -18.27 1.95 19.20
N GLY A 104 -18.70 0.67 19.15
CA GLY A 104 -17.92 -0.39 18.52
C GLY A 104 -17.77 -0.17 17.02
N GLU A 105 -18.81 0.30 16.35
CA GLU A 105 -18.76 0.64 14.92
C GLU A 105 -17.84 1.84 14.66
N ALA A 106 -17.89 2.88 15.49
CA ALA A 106 -16.98 4.01 15.40
C ALA A 106 -15.51 3.57 15.53
N ALA A 107 -15.20 2.69 16.49
CA ALA A 107 -13.85 2.17 16.65
C ALA A 107 -13.35 1.42 15.40
N LYS A 108 -14.21 0.56 14.79
CA LYS A 108 -13.89 -0.15 13.54
C LYS A 108 -13.63 0.83 12.39
N GLN A 109 -14.50 1.82 12.21
CA GLN A 109 -14.33 2.82 11.14
C GLN A 109 -13.08 3.67 11.33
N LEU A 110 -12.73 4.01 12.56
CA LEU A 110 -11.49 4.73 12.86
C LEU A 110 -10.25 3.91 12.51
N GLN A 111 -10.24 2.61 12.85
CA GLN A 111 -9.15 1.71 12.46
C GLN A 111 -9.02 1.61 10.94
N LEU A 112 -10.14 1.46 10.23
CA LEU A 112 -10.16 1.43 8.76
C LEU A 112 -9.67 2.76 8.15
N ALA A 113 -10.05 3.89 8.74
CA ALA A 113 -9.58 5.19 8.28
C ALA A 113 -8.05 5.35 8.42
N ILE A 114 -7.47 4.85 9.52
CA ILE A 114 -6.02 4.81 9.70
C ILE A 114 -5.36 3.90 8.66
N ALA A 115 -5.90 2.68 8.47
CA ALA A 115 -5.40 1.73 7.49
C ALA A 115 -5.39 2.32 6.07
N ASN A 116 -6.49 2.99 5.70
CA ASN A 116 -6.59 3.67 4.41
C ASN A 116 -5.54 4.77 4.24
N LYS A 117 -5.22 5.48 5.33
CA LYS A 117 -4.19 6.51 5.29
C LYS A 117 -2.79 5.90 5.12
N VAL A 118 -2.52 4.76 5.76
CA VAL A 118 -1.27 4.02 5.57
C VAL A 118 -1.10 3.60 4.11
N ASP A 119 -2.14 3.05 3.50
CA ASP A 119 -2.12 2.63 2.09
C ASP A 119 -1.89 3.81 1.13
N GLU A 120 -2.52 4.97 1.38
CA GLU A 120 -2.28 6.19 0.59
C GLU A 120 -0.83 6.64 0.67
N ASP A 121 -0.26 6.60 1.87
CA ASP A 121 1.12 7.02 2.09
C ASP A 121 2.13 6.03 1.48
N ILE A 122 1.79 4.73 1.41
CA ILE A 122 2.57 3.73 0.68
C ILE A 122 2.56 4.03 -0.82
N ILE A 123 1.40 4.34 -1.40
CA ILE A 123 1.30 4.75 -2.82
C ILE A 123 2.12 6.03 -3.06
N ALA A 124 2.03 7.01 -2.16
CA ALA A 124 2.82 8.23 -2.27
C ALA A 124 4.33 7.96 -2.24
N ALA A 125 4.78 6.98 -1.45
CA ALA A 125 6.18 6.55 -1.46
C ALA A 125 6.57 5.85 -2.77
N LEU A 126 5.67 5.04 -3.37
CA LEU A 126 5.89 4.38 -4.67
C LEU A 126 5.97 5.37 -5.83
N LYS A 127 5.21 6.47 -5.78
CA LYS A 127 5.29 7.55 -6.80
C LYS A 127 6.68 8.16 -6.91
N GLY A 128 7.49 8.06 -5.86
CA GLY A 128 8.89 8.47 -5.83
C GLY A 128 9.85 7.56 -6.58
N ALA A 129 9.38 6.44 -7.16
CA ALA A 129 10.24 5.54 -7.95
C ALA A 129 10.75 6.23 -9.21
N THR A 130 12.02 5.95 -9.56
CA THR A 130 12.69 6.56 -10.72
C THR A 130 12.49 5.76 -12.00
N GLN A 131 12.40 4.42 -11.90
CA GLN A 131 12.20 3.57 -13.07
C GLN A 131 10.76 3.69 -13.59
N THR A 132 10.63 3.96 -14.88
CA THR A 132 9.33 4.09 -15.56
C THR A 132 9.27 3.15 -16.75
N ALA A 133 8.16 2.42 -16.90
CA ALA A 133 7.89 1.60 -18.07
C ALA A 133 7.13 2.43 -19.11
N ASP A 134 7.59 2.38 -20.36
CA ASP A 134 6.95 3.05 -21.49
C ASP A 134 5.78 2.24 -22.08
N GLY A 135 5.49 1.06 -21.52
CA GLY A 135 4.43 0.16 -21.99
C GLY A 135 3.04 0.52 -21.45
N ASP A 136 1.99 0.13 -22.20
CA ASP A 136 0.61 0.22 -21.73
C ASP A 136 0.31 -0.92 -20.74
N ILE A 137 0.01 -0.58 -19.51
CA ILE A 137 -0.34 -1.55 -18.44
C ILE A 137 -1.58 -2.38 -18.76
N LYS A 138 -2.41 -1.95 -19.70
CA LYS A 138 -3.61 -2.67 -20.15
C LYS A 138 -3.31 -3.89 -21.01
N THR A 139 -2.04 -4.07 -21.41
CA THR A 139 -1.58 -5.16 -22.27
C THR A 139 -0.57 -6.06 -21.56
N VAL A 140 -0.58 -7.35 -21.92
CA VAL A 140 0.41 -8.32 -21.42
C VAL A 140 1.81 -7.97 -21.92
N ALA A 141 1.93 -7.43 -23.12
CA ALA A 141 3.21 -6.99 -23.68
C ALA A 141 3.80 -5.81 -22.87
N GLY A 142 2.99 -4.86 -22.44
CA GLY A 142 3.42 -3.77 -21.56
C GLY A 142 3.89 -4.26 -20.19
N LEU A 143 3.18 -5.24 -19.63
CA LEU A 143 3.60 -5.88 -18.37
C LEU A 143 4.95 -6.60 -18.54
N GLN A 144 5.13 -7.34 -19.64
CA GLN A 144 6.40 -8.02 -19.94
C GLN A 144 7.55 -7.01 -20.07
N ALA A 145 7.34 -5.91 -20.80
CA ALA A 145 8.35 -4.86 -20.92
C ALA A 145 8.77 -4.25 -19.57
N ALA A 146 7.82 -4.14 -18.63
CA ALA A 146 8.16 -3.68 -17.29
C ALA A 146 8.92 -4.72 -16.45
N ILE A 147 8.66 -6.01 -16.65
CA ILE A 147 9.43 -7.09 -16.03
C ILE A 147 10.86 -7.06 -16.56
N ASP A 148 11.03 -6.90 -17.86
CA ASP A 148 12.33 -6.87 -18.52
C ASP A 148 13.21 -5.70 -18.05
N LEU A 149 12.61 -4.59 -17.55
CA LEU A 149 13.38 -3.47 -16.99
C LEU A 149 14.12 -3.80 -15.69
N PHE A 150 13.76 -4.87 -15.01
CA PHE A 150 14.50 -5.28 -13.82
C PHE A 150 15.85 -5.92 -14.17
N ASP A 151 16.03 -6.42 -15.41
CA ASP A 151 17.26 -7.06 -15.91
C ASP A 151 17.87 -8.02 -14.88
N ASP A 152 17.03 -8.88 -14.32
CA ASP A 152 17.34 -9.65 -13.12
C ASP A 152 17.32 -11.15 -13.45
N GLU A 153 18.29 -11.88 -12.96
CA GLU A 153 18.39 -13.34 -13.11
C GLU A 153 17.61 -14.08 -12.00
N ASP A 154 17.14 -13.36 -10.96
CA ASP A 154 16.48 -13.94 -9.80
C ASP A 154 14.94 -13.91 -9.94
N ASP A 155 14.29 -15.06 -9.71
CA ASP A 155 12.82 -15.21 -9.65
C ASP A 155 12.24 -14.70 -8.32
N GLU A 156 12.41 -13.43 -8.01
CA GLU A 156 11.75 -12.82 -6.85
C GLU A 156 10.24 -12.63 -7.11
N PRO A 157 9.37 -12.86 -6.12
CA PRO A 157 7.93 -12.65 -6.30
C PRO A 157 7.61 -11.18 -6.62
N LEU A 158 6.90 -11.02 -7.74
CA LEU A 158 6.46 -9.73 -8.26
C LEU A 158 5.00 -9.46 -7.90
N THR A 159 4.70 -8.23 -7.54
CA THR A 159 3.32 -7.78 -7.30
C THR A 159 3.02 -6.54 -8.12
N LEU A 160 1.95 -6.61 -8.91
CA LEU A 160 1.43 -5.49 -9.68
C LEU A 160 0.28 -4.83 -8.93
N LEU A 161 0.46 -3.56 -8.59
CA LEU A 161 -0.59 -2.70 -8.07
C LEU A 161 -1.22 -1.95 -9.22
N VAL A 162 -2.53 -2.08 -9.40
CA VAL A 162 -3.22 -1.57 -10.59
C VAL A 162 -4.66 -1.13 -10.27
N SER A 163 -5.21 -0.21 -11.06
CA SER A 163 -6.62 0.19 -10.96
C SER A 163 -7.55 -0.99 -11.32
N PRO A 164 -8.79 -1.03 -10.81
CA PRO A 164 -9.75 -2.07 -11.19
C PRO A 164 -10.08 -2.08 -12.68
N ALA A 165 -10.06 -0.91 -13.35
CA ALA A 165 -10.33 -0.79 -14.78
C ALA A 165 -9.19 -1.40 -15.60
N ASP A 166 -7.95 -1.03 -15.31
CA ASP A 166 -6.77 -1.54 -16.02
C ASP A 166 -6.55 -3.04 -15.76
N ALA A 167 -6.82 -3.52 -14.53
CA ALA A 167 -6.79 -4.95 -14.22
C ALA A 167 -7.79 -5.74 -15.07
N SER A 168 -8.97 -5.16 -15.36
CA SER A 168 -9.98 -5.79 -16.22
C SER A 168 -9.55 -5.79 -17.68
N ALA A 169 -8.94 -4.70 -18.16
CA ALA A 169 -8.39 -4.60 -19.51
C ALA A 169 -7.24 -5.60 -19.72
N LEU A 170 -6.29 -5.65 -18.79
CA LEU A 170 -5.17 -6.61 -18.81
C LEU A 170 -5.67 -8.07 -18.83
N ARG A 171 -6.72 -8.38 -18.05
CA ARG A 171 -7.33 -9.71 -18.09
C ARG A 171 -7.93 -10.03 -19.46
N THR A 172 -8.61 -9.08 -20.08
CA THR A 172 -9.22 -9.26 -21.40
C THR A 172 -8.16 -9.50 -22.46
N ASP A 173 -7.07 -8.73 -22.42
CA ASP A 173 -5.94 -8.90 -23.33
C ASP A 173 -5.26 -10.26 -23.14
N ALA A 174 -4.99 -10.65 -21.89
CA ALA A 174 -4.40 -11.95 -21.57
C ALA A 174 -5.27 -13.12 -22.05
N ASN A 175 -6.60 -13.04 -21.88
CA ASN A 175 -7.53 -14.07 -22.38
C ASN A 175 -7.57 -14.14 -23.90
N THR A 176 -7.57 -12.99 -24.58
CA THR A 176 -7.68 -12.92 -26.02
C THR A 176 -6.42 -13.42 -26.71
N ASN A 177 -5.27 -13.02 -26.22
CA ASN A 177 -4.00 -13.25 -26.91
C ASN A 177 -3.25 -14.50 -26.44
N PHE A 178 -3.46 -14.96 -25.18
CA PHE A 178 -2.60 -16.00 -24.59
C PHE A 178 -3.34 -17.20 -24.01
N LEU A 179 -4.61 -17.07 -23.60
CA LEU A 179 -5.32 -18.10 -22.83
C LEU A 179 -6.57 -18.66 -23.51
N SER A 180 -7.00 -18.12 -24.65
CA SER A 180 -8.28 -18.45 -25.27
C SER A 180 -8.43 -19.90 -25.74
N ALA A 181 -7.34 -20.66 -25.84
CA ALA A 181 -7.34 -22.03 -26.37
C ALA A 181 -7.16 -23.12 -25.28
N THR A 182 -7.07 -22.80 -23.99
CA THR A 182 -6.82 -23.77 -22.92
C THR A 182 -7.95 -23.85 -21.92
N GLU A 183 -8.19 -25.05 -21.33
CA GLU A 183 -9.16 -25.24 -20.21
C GLU A 183 -8.87 -24.32 -19.02
N ILE A 184 -7.60 -24.01 -18.76
CA ILE A 184 -7.18 -23.11 -17.68
C ILE A 184 -7.67 -21.69 -17.95
N GLY A 185 -7.59 -21.24 -19.22
CA GLY A 185 -8.12 -19.94 -19.63
C GLY A 185 -9.63 -19.84 -19.48
N ALA A 186 -10.36 -20.87 -19.89
CA ALA A 186 -11.81 -20.93 -19.77
C ALA A 186 -12.26 -20.88 -18.28
N ASN A 187 -11.63 -21.61 -17.40
CA ASN A 187 -11.93 -21.60 -15.96
C ASN A 187 -11.65 -20.24 -15.31
N ARG A 188 -10.58 -19.55 -15.69
CA ARG A 188 -10.28 -18.20 -15.19
C ARG A 188 -11.29 -17.16 -15.67
N VAL A 189 -11.76 -17.25 -16.91
CA VAL A 189 -12.80 -16.38 -17.43
C VAL A 189 -14.11 -16.56 -16.66
N VAL A 190 -14.51 -17.81 -16.41
CA VAL A 190 -15.78 -18.14 -15.72
C VAL A 190 -15.71 -17.71 -14.24
N ASN A 191 -14.63 -17.98 -13.54
CA ASN A 191 -14.51 -17.70 -12.12
C ASN A 191 -14.10 -16.25 -11.81
N GLY A 192 -13.72 -15.46 -12.84
CA GLY A 192 -13.32 -14.06 -12.67
C GLY A 192 -12.07 -13.84 -11.80
N SER A 193 -11.34 -14.90 -11.46
CA SER A 193 -10.13 -14.79 -10.66
C SER A 193 -8.98 -14.27 -11.50
N ILE A 194 -8.43 -13.13 -11.12
CA ILE A 194 -7.14 -12.64 -11.63
C ILE A 194 -6.14 -12.95 -10.50
N GLY A 195 -5.57 -14.14 -10.50
CA GLY A 195 -4.57 -14.49 -9.50
C GLY A 195 -3.19 -13.98 -9.90
N GLU A 196 -2.74 -14.41 -11.08
CA GLU A 196 -1.36 -14.25 -11.52
C GLU A 196 -1.31 -14.20 -13.04
N ILE A 197 -0.53 -13.28 -13.60
CA ILE A 197 -0.21 -13.18 -15.03
C ILE A 197 1.31 -13.04 -15.14
N LEU A 198 1.96 -13.86 -15.96
CA LEU A 198 3.42 -13.89 -16.12
C LEU A 198 4.21 -14.04 -14.81
N GLY A 199 3.69 -14.81 -13.84
CA GLY A 199 4.34 -14.93 -12.53
C GLY A 199 4.12 -13.71 -11.60
N VAL A 200 3.34 -12.71 -12.02
CA VAL A 200 3.08 -11.49 -11.27
C VAL A 200 1.73 -11.56 -10.57
N GLN A 201 1.71 -11.37 -9.26
CA GLN A 201 0.49 -11.27 -8.48
C GLN A 201 -0.20 -9.91 -8.71
N ILE A 202 -1.49 -9.92 -9.07
CA ILE A 202 -2.24 -8.70 -9.34
C ILE A 202 -3.07 -8.28 -8.13
N VAL A 203 -2.77 -7.09 -7.61
CA VAL A 203 -3.51 -6.45 -6.52
C VAL A 203 -4.22 -5.20 -7.03
N ARG A 204 -5.56 -5.21 -6.94
CA ARG A 204 -6.40 -4.11 -7.41
C ARG A 204 -6.61 -3.08 -6.32
N SER A 205 -6.48 -1.80 -6.65
CA SER A 205 -6.79 -0.70 -5.73
C SER A 205 -7.56 0.41 -6.43
N ARG A 206 -8.57 0.95 -5.75
CA ARG A 206 -9.32 2.13 -6.20
C ARG A 206 -8.57 3.45 -5.96
N LYS A 207 -7.43 3.39 -5.27
CA LYS A 207 -6.60 4.56 -4.95
C LYS A 207 -5.63 4.93 -6.07
N LEU A 208 -5.56 4.07 -7.11
CA LEU A 208 -4.77 4.30 -8.31
C LEU A 208 -5.70 4.80 -9.43
N GLU A 209 -5.22 5.76 -10.19
CA GLU A 209 -5.90 6.27 -11.37
C GLU A 209 -5.74 5.30 -12.55
N GLU A 210 -6.56 5.44 -13.58
CA GLU A 210 -6.41 4.66 -14.81
C GLU A 210 -5.08 5.01 -15.50
N GLY A 211 -4.34 3.98 -15.89
CA GLY A 211 -3.00 4.11 -16.45
C GLY A 211 -1.89 4.22 -15.42
N GLU A 212 -2.21 4.43 -14.14
CA GLU A 212 -1.23 4.43 -13.05
C GLU A 212 -1.12 3.03 -12.45
N ALA A 213 0.08 2.45 -12.50
CA ALA A 213 0.36 1.17 -11.88
C ALA A 213 1.80 1.10 -11.38
N PHE A 214 2.04 0.19 -10.44
CA PHE A 214 3.35 -0.07 -9.86
C PHE A 214 3.64 -1.55 -9.87
N LEU A 215 4.75 -1.93 -10.48
CA LEU A 215 5.31 -3.28 -10.40
C LEU A 215 6.37 -3.29 -9.30
N VAL A 216 6.16 -4.08 -8.26
CA VAL A 216 6.95 -4.05 -7.02
C VAL A 216 7.51 -5.43 -6.74
N LYS A 217 8.82 -5.54 -6.54
CA LYS A 217 9.50 -6.72 -6.00
C LYS A 217 9.43 -6.73 -4.47
N SER A 218 9.52 -7.92 -3.91
CA SER A 218 9.59 -8.08 -2.45
C SER A 218 10.78 -7.30 -1.86
N GLY A 219 10.57 -6.64 -0.71
CA GLY A 219 11.61 -5.86 -0.05
C GLY A 219 11.90 -4.47 -0.63
N ALA A 220 11.18 -4.03 -1.67
CA ALA A 220 11.29 -2.68 -2.22
C ALA A 220 10.85 -1.60 -1.23
N LEU A 221 9.80 -1.89 -0.47
CA LEU A 221 9.18 -0.98 0.49
C LEU A 221 9.48 -1.39 1.93
N LYS A 222 9.66 -0.40 2.79
CA LYS A 222 9.67 -0.58 4.25
C LYS A 222 8.66 0.32 4.92
N LEU A 223 7.96 -0.22 5.91
CA LEU A 223 7.06 0.50 6.80
C LEU A 223 7.69 0.57 8.19
N VAL A 224 8.28 1.71 8.52
CA VAL A 224 8.79 1.96 9.88
C VAL A 224 7.60 2.18 10.79
N MET A 225 7.45 1.32 11.80
CA MET A 225 6.36 1.40 12.76
C MET A 225 6.92 1.73 14.14
N LYS A 226 6.58 2.91 14.64
CA LYS A 226 6.97 3.33 15.99
C LYS A 226 5.91 2.92 17.01
N ARG A 227 4.63 3.03 16.66
CA ARG A 227 3.50 2.60 17.46
C ARG A 227 2.37 2.13 16.54
N GLY A 228 1.85 0.94 16.81
CA GLY A 228 0.69 0.40 16.11
C GLY A 228 -0.58 1.23 16.37
N THR A 229 -1.66 0.89 15.69
CA THR A 229 -2.95 1.58 15.86
C THR A 229 -3.44 1.41 17.30
N GLN A 230 -3.69 2.52 17.97
CA GLN A 230 -4.32 2.56 19.29
C GLN A 230 -5.66 3.25 19.18
N VAL A 231 -6.66 2.71 19.87
CA VAL A 231 -7.99 3.29 19.96
C VAL A 231 -8.23 3.62 21.42
N GLU A 232 -8.49 4.89 21.70
CA GLU A 232 -8.76 5.39 23.04
C GLU A 232 -10.15 6.03 23.07
N SER A 233 -10.85 5.87 24.20
CA SER A 233 -12.15 6.50 24.43
C SER A 233 -12.17 7.27 25.74
N GLU A 234 -12.73 8.47 25.71
CA GLU A 234 -12.90 9.31 26.89
C GLU A 234 -14.32 9.85 26.96
N ARG A 235 -14.91 9.83 28.16
CA ARG A 235 -16.25 10.39 28.40
C ARG A 235 -16.16 11.82 28.88
N ASN A 236 -16.85 12.73 28.16
CA ASN A 236 -17.07 14.09 28.59
C ASN A 236 -18.38 14.17 29.38
N ILE A 237 -18.26 14.27 30.69
CA ILE A 237 -19.42 14.27 31.60
C ILE A 237 -20.24 15.57 31.54
N VAL A 238 -19.63 16.66 31.08
CA VAL A 238 -20.29 17.97 30.99
C VAL A 238 -21.19 18.02 29.76
N ASN A 239 -20.68 17.59 28.62
CA ASN A 239 -21.40 17.60 27.36
C ASN A 239 -22.23 16.30 27.11
N LYS A 240 -22.12 15.32 28.03
CA LYS A 240 -22.78 14.01 27.87
C LYS A 240 -22.43 13.35 26.53
N THR A 241 -21.15 13.39 26.19
CA THR A 241 -20.61 12.80 24.96
C THR A 241 -19.48 11.82 25.26
N THR A 242 -19.28 10.86 24.38
CA THR A 242 -18.11 9.98 24.39
C THR A 242 -17.26 10.28 23.16
N VAL A 243 -15.99 10.60 23.38
CA VAL A 243 -14.99 10.82 22.33
C VAL A 243 -14.21 9.53 22.14
N VAL A 244 -14.15 9.06 20.89
CA VAL A 244 -13.32 7.92 20.50
C VAL A 244 -12.28 8.40 19.50
N THR A 245 -11.02 8.12 19.76
CA THR A 245 -9.91 8.49 18.89
C THR A 245 -9.08 7.28 18.53
N ALA A 246 -8.55 7.27 17.32
CA ALA A 246 -7.57 6.28 16.89
C ALA A 246 -6.35 7.00 16.32
N ASP A 247 -5.16 6.50 16.65
CA ASP A 247 -3.93 7.04 16.11
C ASP A 247 -2.88 5.94 15.88
N GLN A 248 -1.94 6.23 14.98
CA GLN A 248 -0.81 5.38 14.65
C GLN A 248 0.41 6.24 14.31
N HIS A 249 1.61 5.76 14.70
CA HIS A 249 2.88 6.42 14.37
C HIS A 249 3.70 5.54 13.44
N TYR A 250 3.89 5.98 12.20
CA TYR A 250 4.54 5.20 11.16
C TYR A 250 5.19 6.09 10.10
N ALA A 251 6.03 5.49 9.26
CA ALA A 251 6.58 6.11 8.07
C ALA A 251 6.83 5.06 6.98
N PRO A 252 6.07 5.03 5.88
CA PRO A 252 6.41 4.24 4.73
C PRO A 252 7.50 4.92 3.92
N TYR A 253 8.40 4.14 3.33
CA TYR A 253 9.40 4.67 2.42
C TYR A 253 9.89 3.63 1.42
N LEU A 254 10.38 4.13 0.29
CA LEU A 254 10.99 3.34 -0.75
C LEU A 254 12.45 3.04 -0.36
N TYR A 255 12.69 1.79 0.07
CA TYR A 255 14.01 1.35 0.50
C TYR A 255 14.94 1.11 -0.68
N ASN A 256 14.47 0.35 -1.68
CA ASN A 256 15.21 0.04 -2.88
C ASN A 256 14.43 0.45 -4.12
N ASP A 257 14.87 1.52 -4.77
CA ASP A 257 14.26 2.10 -5.95
C ASP A 257 14.36 1.18 -7.19
N ALA A 258 15.47 0.42 -7.31
CA ALA A 258 15.67 -0.52 -8.40
C ALA A 258 14.67 -1.70 -8.40
N LYS A 259 13.92 -1.90 -7.31
CA LYS A 259 12.91 -2.94 -7.15
C LYS A 259 11.48 -2.45 -7.43
N VAL A 260 11.31 -1.27 -8.00
CA VAL A 260 10.00 -0.71 -8.35
C VAL A 260 10.04 -0.11 -9.74
N VAL A 261 9.07 -0.51 -10.56
CA VAL A 261 8.81 0.09 -11.88
C VAL A 261 7.42 0.71 -11.85
N LYS A 262 7.30 1.99 -12.22
CA LYS A 262 6.03 2.69 -12.35
C LYS A 262 5.57 2.73 -13.79
N PHE A 263 4.26 2.63 -14.00
CA PHE A 263 3.58 2.92 -15.27
C PHE A 263 2.86 4.25 -15.15
N GLY A 264 2.73 4.95 -16.27
CA GLY A 264 2.02 6.22 -16.29
C GLY A 264 2.72 7.25 -15.39
N GLY A 265 3.32 8.18 -15.96
CA GLY A 265 3.90 9.35 -15.37
C GLY A 265 4.09 10.30 -16.53
N GLU A 266 3.04 11.04 -16.88
CA GLU A 266 3.29 12.28 -17.58
C GLU A 266 4.17 13.11 -16.64
N GLU A 267 5.40 13.33 -17.04
CA GLU A 267 6.19 14.42 -16.51
C GLU A 267 5.35 15.68 -16.70
N THR A 268 4.75 16.17 -15.64
CA THR A 268 4.27 17.55 -15.64
C THR A 268 5.49 18.43 -15.69
N PRO A 269 5.64 19.28 -16.72
CA PRO A 269 6.80 20.12 -16.94
C PRO A 269 7.01 21.16 -15.82
#